data_5bb2ec429ff86a3043de02a397f0e2af
#
_entry.id   5bb2ec429ff86a3043de02a397f0e2af
#
_cell.length_a   1.000
_cell.length_b   1.000
_cell.length_c   1.000
_cell.angle_alpha   90.00
_cell.angle_beta   90.00
_cell.angle_gamma   90.00
#
_symmetry.space_group_name_H-M   'P 1'
#
loop_
_entity.id
_entity.type
_entity.pdbx_description
1 polymer ?
#
loop_
_entity_poly.entity_id
_entity_poly.type
_entity_poly.pdbx_seq_one_letter_code
_entity_poly.pdbx_strand_id
1 'polypeptide(L)'
;RFMKPRTFFAAIVVIALLGGANVIFAGSSLAQEAGLFIKDIEDLPLMPGLVEELGSGTAFDTAQGRIVEAYATGPVSEGGVMAFYEKTLPQLGWRPLGQGTFRRENEILMVEFPGGPGAAPPLTVGFRLMPAAH
;
A
#
# COMPACT_ATOMS: atom_id res chain seq x y z
N ARG A 1 44.55 -53.63 4.83
CA ARG A 1 44.12 -53.42 4.78
C ARG A 1 43.34 -52.86 4.76
N PHE A 2 43.25 -52.69 4.80
CA PHE A 2 42.52 -52.25 4.73
C PHE A 2 41.69 -51.59 4.75
N MET A 3 41.61 -51.22 4.85
CA MET A 3 40.87 -50.74 4.92
C MET A 3 40.23 -50.05 4.71
N LYS A 4 40.06 -49.69 4.71
CA LYS A 4 39.48 -49.10 4.51
C LYS A 4 38.65 -48.53 4.35
N PRO A 5 38.69 -48.55 4.42
CA PRO A 5 37.93 -47.98 4.18
C PRO A 5 37.18 -47.47 4.05
N ARG A 6 37.02 -47.30 4.11
CA ARG A 6 36.28 -46.77 4.00
C ARG A 6 35.62 -46.05 4.18
N THR A 7 35.64 -45.88 4.24
CA THR A 7 34.96 -45.17 4.43
C THR A 7 34.53 -44.33 4.12
N PHE A 8 34.31 -44.11 3.98
CA PHE A 8 33.78 -43.26 3.68
C PHE A 8 32.89 -42.85 3.54
N PHE A 9 32.70 -42.83 3.48
CA PHE A 9 31.92 -42.41 3.22
C PHE A 9 31.17 -41.83 3.52
N ALA A 10 31.08 -41.86 3.61
CA ALA A 10 30.45 -41.50 3.98
C ALA A 10 30.10 -40.32 3.97
N ALA A 11 30.09 -40.07 4.03
CA ALA A 11 29.79 -39.03 4.10
C ALA A 11 29.03 -38.40 3.47
N ILE A 12 28.79 -38.33 3.14
CA ILE A 12 28.18 -37.66 2.58
C ILE A 12 27.18 -37.27 2.63
N VAL A 13 26.84 -37.28 2.79
CA VAL A 13 25.89 -36.96 2.82
C VAL A 13 25.38 -36.03 3.12
N VAL A 14 25.35 -35.87 3.38
CA VAL A 14 24.87 -35.06 3.78
C VAL A 14 24.45 -34.08 3.38
N ILE A 15 24.45 -33.89 3.09
CA ILE A 15 24.19 -33.00 2.73
C ILE A 15 23.20 -32.62 2.37
N ALA A 16 22.88 -32.79 2.18
CA ALA A 16 21.99 -32.51 1.77
C ALA A 16 21.14 -31.86 2.23
N LEU A 17 21.09 -31.84 2.47
CA LEU A 17 20.38 -31.40 2.85
C LEU A 17 20.11 -30.32 2.85
N LEU A 18 20.15 -30.21 2.87
CA LEU A 18 20.09 -29.29 2.96
C LEU A 18 19.42 -28.55 2.45
N GLY A 19 19.38 -28.50 2.14
CA GLY A 19 18.91 -27.65 1.60
C GLY A 19 17.69 -27.40 1.50
N GLY A 20 17.27 -27.56 1.53
CA GLY A 20 16.14 -27.36 1.30
C GLY A 20 15.45 -26.42 1.82
N ALA A 21 15.48 -26.16 2.25
CA ALA A 21 14.86 -25.42 2.89
C ALA A 21 14.29 -24.31 2.43
N ASN A 22 13.97 -23.84 2.24
CA ASN A 22 13.69 -22.77 1.93
C ASN A 22 12.64 -22.29 1.61
N VAL A 23 12.19 -22.05 1.56
CA VAL A 23 11.48 -21.50 1.30
C VAL A 23 10.63 -20.88 1.24
N ILE A 24 10.04 -20.39 1.31
CA ILE A 24 9.26 -19.95 1.21
C ILE A 24 8.38 -19.17 1.53
N PHE A 25 7.81 -18.50 1.64
CA PHE A 25 7.06 -17.65 2.06
C PHE A 25 6.48 -16.71 1.17
N ALA A 26 6.35 -16.67 0.04
CA ALA A 26 5.78 -15.72 -0.85
C ALA A 26 4.31 -15.47 -0.66
N GLY A 27 3.58 -16.40 -0.19
CA GLY A 27 2.15 -16.24 -0.03
C GLY A 27 1.76 -15.20 1.00
N SER A 28 2.56 -15.03 2.00
CA SER A 28 2.23 -14.07 3.01
C SER A 28 2.30 -12.65 2.55
N SER A 29 3.17 -12.35 1.61
CA SER A 29 3.31 -10.99 1.17
C SER A 29 2.12 -10.51 0.36
N LEU A 30 1.43 -11.38 -0.36
CA LEU A 30 0.24 -10.97 -1.09
C LEU A 30 -0.88 -10.57 -0.14
N ALA A 31 -1.07 -11.29 0.93
CA ALA A 31 -2.10 -10.96 1.89
C ALA A 31 -1.80 -9.64 2.59
N GLN A 32 -0.53 -9.37 2.86
CA GLN A 32 -0.17 -8.13 3.49
C GLN A 32 -0.36 -6.94 2.55
N GLU A 33 -0.08 -7.13 1.29
CA GLU A 33 -0.25 -6.07 0.32
C GLU A 33 -1.71 -5.64 0.19
N ALA A 34 -2.64 -6.55 0.36
CA ALA A 34 -4.04 -6.21 0.24
C ALA A 34 -4.47 -5.15 1.24
N GLY A 35 -3.82 -5.07 2.41
CA GLY A 35 -4.14 -4.06 3.40
C GLY A 35 -3.31 -2.81 3.33
N LEU A 36 -2.39 -2.71 2.36
CA LEU A 36 -1.49 -1.58 2.25
C LEU A 36 -1.92 -0.54 1.22
N PHE A 37 -3.00 -0.79 0.50
CA PHE A 37 -3.47 0.09 -0.57
C PHE A 37 -4.96 0.32 -0.44
N ILE A 38 -5.40 1.48 -0.91
CA ILE A 38 -6.83 1.80 -0.97
C ILE A 38 -7.46 0.95 -2.06
N LYS A 39 -8.56 0.30 -1.74
CA LYS A 39 -9.12 -0.74 -2.58
C LYS A 39 -9.49 -0.26 -3.99
N ASP A 40 -10.15 0.87 -4.09
CA ASP A 40 -10.70 1.29 -5.36
C ASP A 40 -9.87 2.34 -6.09
N ILE A 41 -8.74 2.72 -5.53
CA ILE A 41 -7.84 3.65 -6.19
C ILE A 41 -6.50 2.97 -6.39
N GLU A 42 -6.22 2.65 -7.65
CA GLU A 42 -5.04 1.87 -8.00
C GLU A 42 -3.78 2.61 -7.59
N ASP A 43 -2.84 1.90 -7.01
CA ASP A 43 -1.54 2.43 -6.61
C ASP A 43 -1.59 3.47 -5.50
N LEU A 44 -2.72 3.64 -4.82
CA LEU A 44 -2.75 4.59 -3.72
C LEU A 44 -2.40 3.88 -2.42
N PRO A 45 -1.22 4.15 -1.86
CA PRO A 45 -0.84 3.46 -0.63
C PRO A 45 -1.65 3.96 0.55
N LEU A 46 -1.87 3.06 1.48
CA LEU A 46 -2.55 3.39 2.72
C LEU A 46 -1.47 3.70 3.76
N MET A 47 -1.49 4.91 4.29
CA MET A 47 -0.49 5.31 5.27
C MET A 47 -0.51 4.35 6.47
N PRO A 48 0.65 3.95 6.99
CA PRO A 48 0.68 3.13 8.20
C PRO A 48 -0.10 3.79 9.33
N GLY A 49 -0.93 3.03 10.00
CA GLY A 49 -1.81 3.52 11.04
C GLY A 49 -3.22 3.78 10.58
N LEU A 50 -3.46 3.85 9.28
CA LEU A 50 -4.80 4.00 8.75
C LEU A 50 -5.38 2.65 8.38
N VAL A 51 -6.69 2.52 8.57
CA VAL A 51 -7.44 1.34 8.14
C VAL A 51 -8.57 1.84 7.26
N GLU A 52 -8.66 1.26 6.07
CA GLU A 52 -9.70 1.67 5.13
C GLU A 52 -11.08 1.26 5.64
N GLU A 53 -12.04 2.17 5.53
CA GLU A 53 -13.43 1.89 5.93
C GLU A 53 -14.16 1.38 4.71
N LEU A 54 -14.13 0.07 4.52
CA LEU A 54 -14.78 -0.54 3.38
C LEU A 54 -16.29 -0.37 3.51
N GLY A 55 -16.93 -0.08 2.40
CA GLY A 55 -18.36 0.10 2.39
C GLY A 55 -18.82 1.52 2.62
N SER A 56 -17.93 2.42 3.03
CA SER A 56 -18.32 3.82 3.23
C SER A 56 -17.97 4.67 2.02
N GLY A 57 -17.26 4.14 1.06
CA GLY A 57 -16.89 4.89 -0.14
C GLY A 57 -17.78 4.56 -1.30
N THR A 58 -17.54 5.23 -2.42
CA THR A 58 -18.26 4.98 -3.66
C THR A 58 -17.28 4.97 -4.82
N ALA A 59 -17.64 4.26 -5.87
CA ALA A 59 -16.85 4.26 -7.08
C ALA A 59 -17.80 4.06 -8.26
N PHE A 60 -17.71 4.94 -9.25
CA PHE A 60 -18.55 4.80 -10.42
C PHE A 60 -17.89 5.48 -11.62
N ASP A 61 -18.31 5.08 -12.79
CA ASP A 61 -17.75 5.60 -14.05
C ASP A 61 -18.62 6.69 -14.63
N THR A 62 -17.98 7.68 -15.23
CA THR A 62 -18.67 8.73 -15.96
C THR A 62 -18.10 8.78 -17.37
N ALA A 63 -18.69 9.62 -18.20
CA ALA A 63 -18.20 9.80 -19.57
C ALA A 63 -16.77 10.35 -19.57
N GLN A 64 -16.39 11.09 -18.54
CA GLN A 64 -15.06 11.69 -18.48
C GLN A 64 -14.06 10.81 -17.76
N GLY A 65 -14.49 9.78 -17.04
CA GLY A 65 -13.60 8.90 -16.29
C GLY A 65 -14.24 8.47 -15.00
N ARG A 66 -13.42 7.86 -14.13
CA ARG A 66 -13.89 7.32 -12.86
C ARG A 66 -13.95 8.39 -11.78
N ILE A 67 -14.95 8.27 -10.92
CA ILE A 67 -15.01 9.05 -9.69
C ILE A 67 -15.01 8.05 -8.53
N VAL A 68 -14.09 8.23 -7.60
CA VAL A 68 -13.97 7.34 -6.45
C VAL A 68 -13.88 8.18 -5.19
N GLU A 69 -14.59 7.76 -4.16
CA GLU A 69 -14.41 8.29 -2.82
C GLU A 69 -14.14 7.13 -1.89
N ALA A 70 -13.09 7.26 -1.10
CA ALA A 70 -12.72 6.23 -0.15
C ALA A 70 -12.34 6.91 1.15
N TYR A 71 -12.48 6.18 2.25
CA TYR A 71 -12.21 6.73 3.57
C TYR A 71 -11.38 5.76 4.39
N ALA A 72 -10.49 6.31 5.21
CA ALA A 72 -9.69 5.52 6.12
C ALA A 72 -9.61 6.25 7.46
N THR A 73 -9.41 5.49 8.52
CA THR A 73 -9.42 6.05 9.87
C THR A 73 -8.23 5.50 10.65
N GLY A 74 -7.67 6.31 11.51
CA GLY A 74 -6.61 5.82 12.37
C GLY A 74 -6.09 6.86 13.35
N PRO A 75 -5.23 6.42 14.26
CA PRO A 75 -4.66 7.31 15.27
C PRO A 75 -3.47 8.10 14.71
N VAL A 76 -3.75 8.91 13.72
CA VAL A 76 -2.74 9.69 13.01
C VAL A 76 -3.12 11.16 13.07
N SER A 77 -2.17 12.04 12.78
CA SER A 77 -2.44 13.47 12.75
C SER A 77 -2.58 13.95 11.32
N GLU A 78 -3.26 15.06 11.16
CA GLU A 78 -3.43 15.68 9.85
C GLU A 78 -2.06 15.97 9.23
N GLY A 79 -1.14 16.56 10.00
CA GLY A 79 0.19 16.85 9.49
C GLY A 79 0.95 15.61 9.09
N GLY A 80 0.79 14.53 9.84
CA GLY A 80 1.43 13.27 9.49
C GLY A 80 0.90 12.67 8.19
N VAL A 81 -0.43 12.77 8.01
CA VAL A 81 -1.05 12.28 6.78
C VAL A 81 -0.55 13.09 5.58
N MET A 82 -0.57 14.41 5.70
CA MET A 82 -0.12 15.24 4.60
C MET A 82 1.34 15.00 4.27
N ALA A 83 2.20 14.89 5.29
CA ALA A 83 3.61 14.63 5.05
C ALA A 83 3.82 13.29 4.34
N PHE A 84 3.08 12.27 4.73
CA PHE A 84 3.20 10.97 4.09
C PHE A 84 2.83 11.03 2.62
N TYR A 85 1.70 11.63 2.29
CA TYR A 85 1.24 11.63 0.90
C TYR A 85 2.02 12.62 0.05
N GLU A 86 2.47 13.74 0.60
CA GLU A 86 3.31 14.68 -0.14
C GLU A 86 4.67 14.07 -0.49
N LYS A 87 5.14 13.14 0.32
CA LYS A 87 6.41 12.47 0.05
C LYS A 87 6.21 11.26 -0.88
N THR A 88 5.12 10.54 -0.71
CA THR A 88 4.93 9.26 -1.39
C THR A 88 4.34 9.39 -2.78
N LEU A 89 3.34 10.24 -2.94
CA LEU A 89 2.61 10.32 -4.20
C LEU A 89 3.47 10.77 -5.38
N PRO A 90 4.41 11.72 -5.21
CA PRO A 90 5.27 12.05 -6.35
C PRO A 90 6.10 10.89 -6.85
N GLN A 91 6.45 9.95 -5.98
CA GLN A 91 7.19 8.77 -6.41
C GLN A 91 6.35 7.85 -7.28
N LEU A 92 5.03 8.01 -7.25
CA LEU A 92 4.10 7.20 -8.02
C LEU A 92 3.57 7.96 -9.23
N GLY A 93 4.18 9.09 -9.55
CA GLY A 93 3.79 9.85 -10.73
C GLY A 93 2.78 10.94 -10.49
N TRP A 94 2.36 11.15 -9.25
CA TRP A 94 1.42 12.21 -8.93
C TRP A 94 2.15 13.53 -8.73
N ARG A 95 1.68 14.58 -9.39
CA ARG A 95 2.28 15.90 -9.31
C ARG A 95 1.46 16.77 -8.36
N PRO A 96 2.05 17.36 -7.34
CA PRO A 96 1.28 18.23 -6.43
C PRO A 96 0.78 19.46 -7.14
N LEU A 97 -0.49 19.82 -6.93
CA LEU A 97 -1.07 21.04 -7.46
C LEU A 97 -1.34 22.06 -6.36
N GLY A 98 -1.36 21.63 -5.13
CA GLY A 98 -1.64 22.46 -3.98
C GLY A 98 -1.77 21.57 -2.78
N GLN A 99 -2.24 22.11 -1.68
CA GLN A 99 -2.34 21.31 -0.48
C GLN A 99 -3.34 20.18 -0.68
N GLY A 100 -2.86 18.97 -0.57
CA GLY A 100 -3.73 17.81 -0.63
C GLY A 100 -4.29 17.49 -1.98
N THR A 101 -3.86 18.17 -3.04
CA THR A 101 -4.37 17.93 -4.38
C THR A 101 -3.23 17.53 -5.29
N PHE A 102 -3.45 16.47 -6.07
CA PHE A 102 -2.41 15.91 -6.92
C PHE A 102 -3.01 15.56 -8.27
N ARG A 103 -2.18 15.60 -9.31
CA ARG A 103 -2.60 15.24 -10.64
C ARG A 103 -1.68 14.19 -11.23
N ARG A 104 -2.27 13.21 -11.90
CA ARG A 104 -1.53 12.21 -12.67
C ARG A 104 -2.32 11.96 -13.95
N GLU A 105 -1.72 12.24 -15.09
CA GLU A 105 -2.37 12.08 -16.39
C GLU A 105 -3.69 12.86 -16.38
N ASN A 106 -4.81 12.21 -16.54
CA ASN A 106 -6.10 12.85 -16.60
C ASN A 106 -6.90 12.71 -15.31
N GLU A 107 -6.21 12.48 -14.21
CA GLU A 107 -6.89 12.29 -12.94
C GLU A 107 -6.41 13.26 -11.88
N ILE A 108 -7.33 13.67 -11.04
CA ILE A 108 -7.05 14.50 -9.86
C ILE A 108 -7.34 13.65 -8.62
N LEU A 109 -6.41 13.66 -7.70
CA LEU A 109 -6.58 12.99 -6.41
C LEU A 109 -6.55 14.05 -5.32
N MET A 110 -7.53 14.02 -4.44
CA MET A 110 -7.60 14.94 -3.31
C MET A 110 -7.57 14.15 -2.01
N VAL A 111 -6.71 14.58 -1.09
CA VAL A 111 -6.66 14.03 0.26
C VAL A 111 -7.36 15.05 1.16
N GLU A 112 -8.41 14.61 1.82
CA GLU A 112 -9.30 15.50 2.56
C GLU A 112 -9.49 15.02 3.99
N PHE A 113 -9.93 15.93 4.84
CA PHE A 113 -10.16 15.62 6.24
C PHE A 113 -11.59 16.02 6.59
N PRO A 114 -12.53 15.06 6.45
CA PRO A 114 -13.96 15.39 6.67
C PRO A 114 -14.28 15.95 8.05
N GLY A 115 -13.47 15.63 9.06
CA GLY A 115 -13.69 16.15 10.39
C GLY A 115 -13.29 17.60 10.57
N GLY A 116 -12.70 18.20 9.55
CA GLY A 116 -12.31 19.59 9.60
C GLY A 116 -10.92 19.80 10.18
N PRO A 117 -10.40 21.04 10.07
CA PRO A 117 -9.06 21.32 10.56
C PRO A 117 -8.97 21.16 12.07
N GLY A 118 -7.88 20.60 12.52
CA GLY A 118 -7.63 20.44 13.93
C GLY A 118 -8.40 19.35 14.62
N ALA A 119 -9.04 18.46 13.86
CA ALA A 119 -9.75 17.34 14.47
C ALA A 119 -8.79 16.45 15.25
N ALA A 120 -9.25 15.93 16.37
CA ALA A 120 -8.43 15.05 17.19
C ALA A 120 -8.46 13.62 16.66
N PRO A 121 -7.41 12.84 16.89
CA PRO A 121 -7.45 11.42 16.55
C PRO A 121 -8.50 10.67 17.37
N PRO A 122 -9.08 9.61 16.82
CA PRO A 122 -8.76 9.03 15.50
C PRO A 122 -9.28 9.90 14.37
N LEU A 123 -8.47 10.02 13.35
CA LEU A 123 -8.75 10.93 12.25
C LEU A 123 -9.33 10.16 11.09
N THR A 124 -10.32 10.73 10.44
CA THR A 124 -10.83 10.19 9.17
C THR A 124 -10.19 10.95 8.02
N VAL A 125 -9.67 10.20 7.08
CA VAL A 125 -9.05 10.75 5.88
C VAL A 125 -9.90 10.36 4.69
N GLY A 126 -10.25 11.32 3.85
CA GLY A 126 -10.98 11.06 2.63
C GLY A 126 -10.06 11.14 1.43
N PHE A 127 -10.26 10.25 0.49
CA PHE A 127 -9.53 10.25 -0.78
C PHE A 127 -10.55 10.36 -1.89
N ARG A 128 -10.40 11.38 -2.71
CA ARG A 128 -11.34 11.57 -3.83
C ARG A 128 -10.56 11.58 -5.13
N LEU A 129 -10.91 10.67 -6.02
CA LEU A 129 -10.32 10.59 -7.35
C LEU A 129 -11.36 11.04 -8.36
N MET A 130 -10.97 11.89 -9.28
CA MET A 130 -11.91 12.36 -10.29
C MET A 130 -11.16 12.68 -11.59
N PRO A 131 -11.88 12.71 -12.71
CA PRO A 131 -11.23 13.12 -13.96
C PRO A 131 -10.79 14.57 -13.88
N ALA A 132 -9.67 14.87 -14.50
CA ALA A 132 -9.19 16.23 -14.57
C ALA A 132 -10.06 17.02 -15.57
N ALA A 133 -10.32 18.27 -15.26
CA ALA A 133 -11.03 19.12 -16.17
C ALA A 133 -10.13 19.51 -17.34
N HIS A 134 -10.73 19.80 -18.46
CA HIS A 134 -9.98 20.19 -19.66
C HIS A 134 -9.99 21.67 -19.86
#